data_c92545b5fc88da76fc6276571c6a0c07
#
_entry.id   c92545b5fc88da76fc6276571c6a0c07
#
_cell.length_a   1.000
_cell.length_b   1.000
_cell.length_c   1.000
_cell.angle_alpha   90.00
_cell.angle_beta   90.00
_cell.angle_gamma   90.00
#
_symmetry.space_group_name_H-M   'P 1'
#
loop_
_entity.id
_entity.type
_entity.pdbx_description
1 polymer ?
#
loop_
_entity_poly.entity_id
_entity_poly.type
_entity_poly.pdbx_seq_one_letter_code
_entity_poly.pdbx_strand_id
1 'polypeptide(L)'
;MNQLPYDVTTALTLVIPDKFVTKINEVRSKYDKAYARWMPHINFIFPFVEESEFDNAEIVLKKELSNIKPFNLTLDEIGYFAQGKNLTVHIKTKDDSDMKKLFTTIKRSLSNVQIKHDEFHPHLTIAQIPKQGSQKQIDQFEKWLGDGFTFEVNKVSILQRSKTYNDVPFHVEREILL
;
A
#
# COMPACT_ATOMS: atom_id res chain seq x y z
N MET A 1 27.57 -1.71 2.92
CA MET A 1 26.95 -0.62 2.10
C MET A 1 26.21 0.30 3.04
N ASN A 2 26.38 1.61 2.89
CA ASN A 2 25.61 2.56 3.71
C ASN A 2 24.14 2.50 3.31
N GLN A 3 23.24 2.44 4.30
CA GLN A 3 21.80 2.54 4.05
C GLN A 3 21.47 3.94 3.51
N LEU A 4 20.56 3.99 2.52
CA LEU A 4 20.04 5.28 2.02
C LEU A 4 19.18 5.94 3.11
N PRO A 5 19.21 7.28 3.19
CA PRO A 5 18.30 8.02 4.05
C PRO A 5 16.84 7.78 3.61
N TYR A 6 15.95 7.60 4.58
CA TYR A 6 14.52 7.44 4.32
C TYR A 6 13.75 8.74 4.61
N ASP A 7 12.61 8.91 3.95
CA ASP A 7 11.75 10.08 4.09
C ASP A 7 10.30 9.66 4.38
N VAL A 8 9.71 10.21 5.42
CA VAL A 8 8.30 9.96 5.80
C VAL A 8 7.30 10.65 4.89
N THR A 9 7.77 11.40 3.92
CA THR A 9 6.94 12.04 2.88
C THR A 9 6.95 11.28 1.56
N THR A 10 7.61 10.12 1.52
CA THR A 10 7.70 9.27 0.31
C THR A 10 7.34 7.82 0.62
N ALA A 11 6.80 7.11 -0.36
CA ALA A 11 6.43 5.70 -0.25
C ALA A 11 6.57 4.98 -1.59
N LEU A 12 6.89 3.68 -1.56
CA LEU A 12 6.75 2.78 -2.71
C LEU A 12 5.51 1.92 -2.51
N THR A 13 4.56 1.98 -3.44
CA THR A 13 3.21 1.45 -3.26
C THR A 13 2.66 0.77 -4.51
N LEU A 14 1.61 -0.02 -4.31
CA LEU A 14 0.61 -0.34 -5.32
C LEU A 14 -0.61 0.58 -5.12
N VAL A 15 -0.87 1.47 -6.07
CA VAL A 15 -2.06 2.33 -6.06
C VAL A 15 -3.25 1.56 -6.62
N ILE A 16 -4.39 1.66 -5.95
CA ILE A 16 -5.61 0.97 -6.37
C ILE A 16 -6.21 1.68 -7.61
N PRO A 17 -6.65 0.93 -8.65
CA PRO A 17 -7.24 1.52 -9.84
C PRO A 17 -8.44 2.43 -9.57
N ASP A 18 -8.54 3.54 -10.29
CA ASP A 18 -9.55 4.60 -10.09
C ASP A 18 -10.99 4.09 -10.08
N LYS A 19 -11.28 3.05 -10.88
CA LYS A 19 -12.63 2.44 -10.94
C LYS A 19 -13.14 1.93 -9.60
N PHE A 20 -12.25 1.66 -8.61
CA PHE A 20 -12.61 1.18 -7.28
C PHE A 20 -12.53 2.24 -6.19
N VAL A 21 -11.89 3.39 -6.47
CA VAL A 21 -11.62 4.44 -5.48
C VAL A 21 -12.91 4.94 -4.83
N THR A 22 -13.95 5.22 -5.62
CA THR A 22 -15.23 5.71 -5.10
C THR A 22 -15.83 4.74 -4.08
N LYS A 23 -15.94 3.44 -4.44
CA LYS A 23 -16.50 2.43 -3.53
C LYS A 23 -15.65 2.25 -2.26
N ILE A 24 -14.33 2.20 -2.38
CA ILE A 24 -13.44 2.08 -1.22
C ILE A 24 -13.56 3.30 -0.31
N ASN A 25 -13.67 4.48 -0.87
CA ASN A 25 -13.79 5.73 -0.13
C ASN A 25 -15.15 5.92 0.56
N GLU A 26 -16.20 5.17 0.22
CA GLU A 26 -17.44 5.11 1.01
C GLU A 26 -17.19 4.69 2.46
N VAL A 27 -16.23 3.80 2.68
CA VAL A 27 -15.81 3.35 4.01
C VAL A 27 -14.70 4.25 4.55
N ARG A 28 -13.65 4.49 3.76
CA ARG A 28 -12.48 5.24 4.22
C ARG A 28 -12.81 6.66 4.69
N SER A 29 -13.70 7.36 3.99
CA SER A 29 -14.11 8.73 4.36
C SER A 29 -14.73 8.83 5.77
N LYS A 30 -15.29 7.72 6.26
CA LYS A 30 -15.97 7.67 7.57
C LYS A 30 -15.07 7.12 8.69
N TYR A 31 -14.15 6.21 8.35
CA TYR A 31 -13.46 5.39 9.34
C TYR A 31 -11.94 5.44 9.26
N ASP A 32 -11.35 5.91 8.15
CA ASP A 32 -9.90 5.95 7.98
C ASP A 32 -9.34 7.35 8.29
N LYS A 33 -8.59 7.45 9.39
CA LYS A 33 -7.92 8.69 9.82
C LYS A 33 -6.90 9.22 8.80
N ALA A 34 -6.43 8.36 7.90
CA ALA A 34 -5.47 8.72 6.85
C ALA A 34 -6.14 9.09 5.52
N TYR A 35 -7.48 9.02 5.43
CA TYR A 35 -8.25 9.25 4.21
C TYR A 35 -7.86 10.53 3.46
N ALA A 36 -7.75 11.67 4.17
CA ALA A 36 -7.45 12.96 3.56
C ALA A 36 -6.01 13.07 3.03
N ARG A 37 -5.08 12.20 3.49
CA ARG A 37 -3.65 12.26 3.13
C ARG A 37 -3.23 11.23 2.10
N TRP A 38 -3.93 10.11 2.01
CA TRP A 38 -3.55 8.98 1.18
C TRP A 38 -4.70 8.55 0.27
N MET A 39 -4.39 8.34 -1.02
CA MET A 39 -5.26 7.56 -1.89
C MET A 39 -5.29 6.09 -1.44
N PRO A 40 -6.29 5.28 -1.86
CA PRO A 40 -6.27 3.83 -1.62
C PRO A 40 -5.02 3.18 -2.21
N HIS A 41 -4.25 2.47 -1.38
CA HIS A 41 -2.96 1.88 -1.76
C HIS A 41 -2.60 0.68 -0.90
N ILE A 42 -1.64 -0.12 -1.37
CA ILE A 42 -0.91 -1.12 -0.60
C ILE A 42 0.56 -0.69 -0.54
N ASN A 43 1.11 -0.52 0.66
CA ASN A 43 2.52 -0.18 0.81
C ASN A 43 3.42 -1.39 0.57
N PHE A 44 4.45 -1.21 -0.24
CA PHE A 44 5.62 -2.10 -0.27
C PHE A 44 6.67 -1.60 0.71
N ILE A 45 7.03 -0.31 0.64
CA ILE A 45 8.04 0.31 1.53
C ILE A 45 7.54 1.68 1.98
N PHE A 46 7.40 1.87 3.28
CA PHE A 46 7.11 3.15 3.90
C PHE A 46 7.77 3.24 5.30
N PRO A 47 8.53 4.29 5.60
CA PRO A 47 9.00 5.37 4.71
C PRO A 47 9.89 4.86 3.57
N PHE A 48 9.97 5.63 2.47
CA PHE A 48 10.82 5.30 1.33
C PHE A 48 12.06 6.20 1.29
N VAL A 49 12.78 6.24 0.19
CA VAL A 49 13.99 7.05 0.02
C VAL A 49 13.67 8.53 -0.19
N GLU A 50 14.63 9.41 0.04
CA GLU A 50 14.53 10.83 -0.28
C GLU A 50 14.36 11.05 -1.79
N GLU A 51 13.77 12.18 -2.16
CA GLU A 51 13.51 12.57 -3.56
C GLU A 51 14.77 12.54 -4.43
N SER A 52 15.94 12.93 -3.88
CA SER A 52 17.22 12.87 -4.57
C SER A 52 17.63 11.47 -5.07
N GLU A 53 17.04 10.41 -4.48
CA GLU A 53 17.32 9.02 -4.84
C GLU A 53 16.26 8.41 -5.78
N PHE A 54 15.23 9.15 -6.19
CA PHE A 54 14.15 8.62 -7.03
C PHE A 54 14.64 8.12 -8.38
N ASP A 55 15.53 8.85 -9.04
CA ASP A 55 16.06 8.45 -10.35
C ASP A 55 16.83 7.12 -10.24
N ASN A 56 17.67 6.98 -9.21
CA ASN A 56 18.41 5.76 -8.96
C ASN A 56 17.47 4.58 -8.64
N ALA A 57 16.48 4.79 -7.76
CA ALA A 57 15.49 3.79 -7.40
C ALA A 57 14.65 3.37 -8.62
N GLU A 58 14.22 4.31 -9.45
CA GLU A 58 13.45 4.07 -10.66
C GLU A 58 14.23 3.23 -11.68
N ILE A 59 15.51 3.57 -11.94
CA ILE A 59 16.37 2.82 -12.87
C ILE A 59 16.52 1.37 -12.41
N VAL A 60 16.80 1.15 -11.13
CA VAL A 60 16.97 -0.19 -10.57
C VAL A 60 15.67 -0.98 -10.62
N LEU A 61 14.57 -0.37 -10.21
CA LEU A 61 13.26 -1.03 -10.22
C LEU A 61 12.80 -1.36 -11.65
N LYS A 62 12.92 -0.44 -12.62
CA LYS A 62 12.58 -0.70 -14.03
C LYS A 62 13.31 -1.92 -14.58
N LYS A 63 14.61 -2.02 -14.30
CA LYS A 63 15.43 -3.15 -14.75
C LYS A 63 14.95 -4.48 -14.17
N GLU A 64 14.70 -4.53 -12.87
CA GLU A 64 14.39 -5.79 -12.18
C GLU A 64 12.92 -6.19 -12.34
N LEU A 65 12.01 -5.22 -12.38
CA LEU A 65 10.58 -5.50 -12.49
C LEU A 65 10.14 -5.82 -13.92
N SER A 66 10.89 -5.41 -14.96
CA SER A 66 10.60 -5.80 -16.36
C SER A 66 10.61 -7.31 -16.61
N ASN A 67 11.13 -8.10 -15.67
CA ASN A 67 11.09 -9.56 -15.72
C ASN A 67 9.86 -10.17 -15.02
N ILE A 68 9.03 -9.35 -14.40
CA ILE A 68 7.79 -9.79 -13.75
C ILE A 68 6.64 -9.58 -14.71
N LYS A 69 5.90 -10.64 -14.99
CA LYS A 69 4.67 -10.51 -15.77
C LYS A 69 3.56 -9.88 -14.94
N PRO A 70 2.75 -8.97 -15.51
CA PRO A 70 1.52 -8.53 -14.88
C PRO A 70 0.66 -9.71 -14.42
N PHE A 71 -0.02 -9.55 -13.28
CA PHE A 71 -0.85 -10.59 -12.69
C PHE A 71 -2.14 -10.01 -12.09
N ASN A 72 -3.16 -10.84 -11.95
CA ASN A 72 -4.40 -10.42 -11.31
C ASN A 72 -4.30 -10.54 -9.78
N LEU A 73 -4.71 -9.49 -9.09
CA LEU A 73 -4.87 -9.45 -7.64
C LEU A 73 -6.35 -9.32 -7.30
N THR A 74 -6.83 -10.17 -6.40
CA THR A 74 -8.16 -10.05 -5.81
C THR A 74 -8.05 -9.71 -4.34
N LEU A 75 -8.57 -8.56 -3.95
CA LEU A 75 -8.70 -8.14 -2.55
C LEU A 75 -10.09 -8.58 -2.06
N ASP A 76 -10.19 -9.69 -1.34
CA ASP A 76 -11.44 -10.42 -1.10
C ASP A 76 -11.67 -10.86 0.36
N GLU A 77 -10.85 -10.37 1.28
CA GLU A 77 -10.97 -10.73 2.69
C GLU A 77 -10.74 -9.52 3.60
N ILE A 78 -11.58 -9.37 4.62
CA ILE A 78 -11.37 -8.39 5.69
C ILE A 78 -10.40 -8.96 6.72
N GLY A 79 -9.37 -8.19 7.04
CA GLY A 79 -8.45 -8.47 8.12
C GLY A 79 -8.29 -7.27 9.05
N TYR A 80 -7.57 -7.45 10.14
CA TYR A 80 -7.25 -6.35 11.05
C TYR A 80 -5.97 -6.60 11.84
N PHE A 81 -5.31 -5.51 12.21
CA PHE A 81 -4.22 -5.50 13.18
C PHE A 81 -4.71 -4.85 14.47
N ALA A 82 -4.42 -5.48 15.62
CA ALA A 82 -4.71 -4.89 16.92
C ALA A 82 -3.62 -3.87 17.30
N GLN A 83 -4.03 -2.64 17.58
CA GLN A 83 -3.17 -1.54 18.00
C GLN A 83 -3.72 -0.91 19.28
N GLY A 84 -3.29 -1.41 20.43
CA GLY A 84 -3.80 -0.96 21.72
C GLY A 84 -5.30 -1.19 21.85
N LYS A 85 -6.07 -0.08 21.99
CA LYS A 85 -7.53 -0.10 22.13
C LYS A 85 -8.28 -0.09 20.79
N ASN A 86 -7.56 -0.02 19.66
CA ASN A 86 -8.13 0.07 18.32
C ASN A 86 -7.75 -1.13 17.47
N LEU A 87 -8.54 -1.35 16.42
CA LEU A 87 -8.22 -2.22 15.29
C LEU A 87 -7.96 -1.35 14.06
N THR A 88 -6.88 -1.64 13.35
CA THR A 88 -6.67 -1.15 11.98
C THR A 88 -7.21 -2.20 11.03
N VAL A 89 -8.37 -1.92 10.44
CA VAL A 89 -9.06 -2.82 9.53
C VAL A 89 -8.58 -2.58 8.10
N HIS A 90 -8.39 -3.66 7.38
CA HIS A 90 -7.89 -3.62 6.02
C HIS A 90 -8.53 -4.71 5.15
N ILE A 91 -8.43 -4.52 3.83
CA ILE A 91 -8.72 -5.57 2.86
C ILE A 91 -7.41 -6.26 2.49
N LYS A 92 -7.40 -7.56 2.48
CA LYS A 92 -6.29 -8.41 2.04
C LYS A 92 -6.74 -9.39 0.97
N THR A 93 -5.81 -10.12 0.41
CA THR A 93 -6.06 -11.22 -0.53
C THR A 93 -5.91 -12.56 0.17
N LYS A 94 -6.69 -13.56 -0.23
CA LYS A 94 -6.52 -14.96 0.20
C LYS A 94 -5.28 -15.59 -0.42
N ASP A 95 -4.93 -15.18 -1.65
CA ASP A 95 -3.69 -15.62 -2.31
C ASP A 95 -2.75 -14.41 -2.50
N ASP A 96 -1.74 -14.33 -1.66
CA ASP A 96 -0.74 -13.27 -1.67
C ASP A 96 0.59 -13.68 -2.37
N SER A 97 0.62 -14.84 -3.03
CA SER A 97 1.84 -15.44 -3.58
C SER A 97 2.54 -14.54 -4.60
N ASP A 98 1.82 -13.96 -5.56
CA ASP A 98 2.40 -13.08 -6.57
C ASP A 98 2.80 -11.72 -5.99
N MET A 99 2.04 -11.18 -5.04
CA MET A 99 2.42 -9.97 -4.30
C MET A 99 3.70 -10.17 -3.48
N LYS A 100 3.88 -11.35 -2.86
CA LYS A 100 5.11 -11.70 -2.14
C LYS A 100 6.31 -11.87 -3.07
N LYS A 101 6.12 -12.45 -4.25
CA LYS A 101 7.16 -12.53 -5.29
C LYS A 101 7.59 -11.13 -5.74
N LEU A 102 6.62 -10.26 -6.03
CA LEU A 102 6.88 -8.85 -6.39
C LEU A 102 7.65 -8.14 -5.27
N PHE A 103 7.19 -8.23 -4.03
CA PHE A 103 7.89 -7.64 -2.89
C PHE A 103 9.31 -8.18 -2.70
N THR A 104 9.50 -9.50 -2.86
CA THR A 104 10.83 -10.12 -2.76
C THR A 104 11.80 -9.56 -3.81
N THR A 105 11.31 -9.35 -5.03
CA THR A 105 12.10 -8.72 -6.10
C THR A 105 12.43 -7.27 -5.75
N ILE A 106 11.46 -6.48 -5.30
CA ILE A 106 11.67 -5.10 -4.83
C ILE A 106 12.72 -5.06 -3.71
N LYS A 107 12.58 -5.89 -2.68
CA LYS A 107 13.49 -5.96 -1.53
C LYS A 107 14.92 -6.30 -1.96
N ARG A 108 15.08 -7.25 -2.89
CA ARG A 108 16.39 -7.63 -3.43
C ARG A 108 17.01 -6.50 -4.24
N SER A 109 16.21 -5.82 -5.06
CA SER A 109 16.66 -4.74 -5.95
C SER A 109 17.14 -3.52 -5.18
N LEU A 110 16.47 -3.22 -4.07
CA LEU A 110 16.72 -2.06 -3.21
C LEU A 110 17.41 -2.49 -1.91
N SER A 111 18.49 -3.27 -2.02
CA SER A 111 19.21 -3.85 -0.86
C SER A 111 19.83 -2.82 0.11
N ASN A 112 19.99 -1.58 -0.31
CA ASN A 112 20.48 -0.44 0.48
C ASN A 112 19.34 0.41 1.09
N VAL A 113 18.07 0.05 0.84
CA VAL A 113 16.91 0.72 1.44
C VAL A 113 16.52 0.01 2.73
N GLN A 114 16.27 0.79 3.77
CA GLN A 114 15.80 0.22 5.04
C GLN A 114 14.34 -0.25 4.91
N ILE A 115 14.13 -1.56 5.04
CA ILE A 115 12.81 -2.17 5.09
C ILE A 115 12.55 -2.62 6.53
N LYS A 116 11.51 -2.05 7.16
CA LYS A 116 11.21 -2.26 8.58
C LYS A 116 10.49 -3.57 8.88
N HIS A 117 10.09 -4.32 7.83
CA HIS A 117 9.32 -5.56 7.98
C HIS A 117 10.10 -6.76 7.46
N ASP A 118 10.19 -7.81 8.26
CA ASP A 118 10.76 -9.08 7.83
C ASP A 118 9.78 -9.86 6.95
N GLU A 119 8.48 -9.74 7.24
CA GLU A 119 7.41 -10.36 6.49
C GLU A 119 6.52 -9.32 5.80
N PHE A 120 6.10 -9.63 4.58
CA PHE A 120 5.21 -8.81 3.80
C PHE A 120 3.78 -9.38 3.81
N HIS A 121 2.86 -8.59 4.36
CA HIS A 121 1.43 -8.88 4.36
C HIS A 121 0.71 -7.80 3.54
N PRO A 122 0.40 -8.06 2.26
CA PRO A 122 -0.28 -7.06 1.42
C PRO A 122 -1.65 -6.72 1.99
N HIS A 123 -1.88 -5.43 2.25
CA HIS A 123 -3.14 -4.96 2.83
C HIS A 123 -3.46 -3.53 2.41
N LEU A 124 -4.74 -3.28 2.15
CA LEU A 124 -5.32 -1.96 1.91
C LEU A 124 -6.07 -1.50 3.15
N THR A 125 -5.56 -0.55 3.90
CA THR A 125 -6.23 0.00 5.09
C THR A 125 -7.51 0.73 4.71
N ILE A 126 -8.61 0.42 5.42
CA ILE A 126 -9.91 1.05 5.20
C ILE A 126 -10.50 1.73 6.44
N ALA A 127 -10.06 1.36 7.65
CA ALA A 127 -10.65 1.89 8.88
C ALA A 127 -9.72 1.78 10.09
N GLN A 128 -9.93 2.65 11.08
CA GLN A 128 -9.50 2.46 12.46
C GLN A 128 -10.74 2.53 13.34
N ILE A 129 -11.05 1.45 14.04
CA ILE A 129 -12.24 1.32 14.89
C ILE A 129 -11.86 0.87 16.31
N PRO A 130 -12.67 1.20 17.35
CA PRO A 130 -12.45 0.67 18.67
C PRO A 130 -12.51 -0.87 18.68
N LYS A 131 -11.62 -1.52 19.42
CA LYS A 131 -11.60 -2.98 19.56
C LYS A 131 -12.86 -3.51 20.27
N GLN A 132 -13.34 -2.77 21.29
CA GLN A 132 -14.51 -3.14 22.04
C GLN A 132 -15.76 -3.02 21.15
N GLY A 133 -16.52 -4.11 21.00
CA GLY A 133 -17.75 -4.14 20.20
C GLY A 133 -17.53 -4.10 18.68
N SER A 134 -16.31 -4.34 18.20
CA SER A 134 -15.94 -4.21 16.78
C SER A 134 -16.59 -5.27 15.88
N GLN A 135 -17.04 -6.42 16.41
CA GLN A 135 -17.51 -7.53 15.57
C GLN A 135 -18.63 -7.11 14.60
N LYS A 136 -19.63 -6.39 15.10
CA LYS A 136 -20.74 -5.90 14.25
C LYS A 136 -20.25 -5.02 13.09
N GLN A 137 -19.23 -4.19 13.34
CA GLN A 137 -18.65 -3.31 12.30
C GLN A 137 -17.82 -4.12 11.29
N ILE A 138 -17.10 -5.14 11.75
CA ILE A 138 -16.36 -6.07 10.88
C ILE A 138 -17.32 -6.81 9.97
N ASP A 139 -18.41 -7.38 10.51
CA ASP A 139 -19.44 -8.07 9.72
C ASP A 139 -20.06 -7.14 8.65
N GLN A 140 -20.22 -5.84 8.96
CA GLN A 140 -20.68 -4.85 7.99
C GLN A 140 -19.65 -4.60 6.88
N PHE A 141 -18.36 -4.56 7.21
CA PHE A 141 -17.30 -4.42 6.20
C PHE A 141 -17.21 -5.66 5.31
N GLU A 142 -17.33 -6.86 5.86
CA GLU A 142 -17.37 -8.11 5.09
C GLU A 142 -18.54 -8.11 4.10
N LYS A 143 -19.73 -7.73 4.55
CA LYS A 143 -20.91 -7.62 3.70
C LYS A 143 -20.74 -6.53 2.62
N TRP A 144 -20.15 -5.39 2.95
CA TRP A 144 -19.87 -4.31 2.01
C TRP A 144 -18.84 -4.74 0.96
N LEU A 145 -17.80 -5.48 1.35
CA LEU A 145 -16.75 -5.96 0.45
C LEU A 145 -17.34 -6.90 -0.61
N GLY A 146 -18.22 -7.84 -0.22
CA GLY A 146 -18.82 -8.84 -1.12
C GLY A 146 -17.75 -9.71 -1.77
N ASP A 147 -17.77 -9.80 -3.10
CA ASP A 147 -16.79 -10.57 -3.88
C ASP A 147 -15.42 -9.88 -3.99
N GLY A 148 -15.28 -8.69 -3.42
CA GLY A 148 -14.03 -7.95 -3.40
C GLY A 148 -13.74 -7.16 -4.68
N PHE A 149 -12.44 -6.88 -4.89
CA PHE A 149 -11.92 -6.07 -5.99
C PHE A 149 -10.85 -6.85 -6.75
N THR A 150 -11.10 -7.15 -8.02
CA THR A 150 -10.11 -7.82 -8.88
C THR A 150 -9.58 -6.85 -9.92
N PHE A 151 -8.25 -6.77 -10.03
CA PHE A 151 -7.56 -5.93 -11.01
C PHE A 151 -6.19 -6.48 -11.35
N GLU A 152 -5.68 -6.04 -12.51
CA GLU A 152 -4.33 -6.38 -12.93
C GLU A 152 -3.31 -5.49 -12.22
N VAL A 153 -2.29 -6.11 -11.64
CA VAL A 153 -1.09 -5.46 -11.13
C VAL A 153 -0.07 -5.42 -12.26
N ASN A 154 0.16 -4.26 -12.82
CA ASN A 154 1.08 -4.06 -13.96
C ASN A 154 2.11 -2.95 -13.72
N LYS A 155 2.07 -2.31 -12.55
CA LYS A 155 3.01 -1.26 -12.16
C LYS A 155 3.08 -1.10 -10.64
N VAL A 156 4.15 -0.48 -10.17
CA VAL A 156 4.30 0.06 -8.83
C VAL A 156 4.51 1.57 -8.91
N SER A 157 4.21 2.31 -7.83
CA SER A 157 4.27 3.77 -7.83
C SER A 157 5.11 4.29 -6.68
N ILE A 158 5.94 5.30 -6.97
CA ILE A 158 6.56 6.13 -5.94
C ILE A 158 5.61 7.27 -5.66
N LEU A 159 5.18 7.37 -4.40
CA LEU A 159 4.34 8.45 -3.92
C LEU A 159 5.18 9.47 -3.17
N GLN A 160 4.79 10.73 -3.30
CA GLN A 160 5.38 11.86 -2.58
C GLN A 160 4.29 12.81 -2.07
N ARG A 161 4.57 13.47 -0.95
CA ARG A 161 3.79 14.62 -0.48
C ARG A 161 4.71 15.75 -0.07
N SER A 162 4.17 16.97 0.08
CA SER A 162 4.93 18.12 0.53
C SER A 162 5.62 17.86 1.88
N LYS A 163 6.88 18.26 1.99
CA LYS A 163 7.64 18.33 3.26
C LYS A 163 7.23 19.54 4.11
N THR A 164 6.71 20.59 3.46
CA THR A 164 6.42 21.87 4.08
C THR A 164 4.99 21.96 4.59
N TYR A 165 4.04 21.36 3.88
CA TYR A 165 2.60 21.46 4.17
C TYR A 165 2.06 20.09 4.55
N ASN A 166 1.62 19.95 5.81
CA ASN A 166 1.13 18.67 6.35
C ASN A 166 -0.26 18.26 5.84
N ASP A 167 -1.01 19.20 5.28
CA ASP A 167 -2.36 19.03 4.74
C ASP A 167 -2.40 18.63 3.25
N VAL A 168 -1.24 18.69 2.58
CA VAL A 168 -1.14 18.25 1.18
C VAL A 168 -1.12 16.71 1.11
N PRO A 169 -2.03 16.09 0.35
CA PRO A 169 -2.07 14.64 0.20
C PRO A 169 -0.87 14.10 -0.60
N PHE A 170 -0.61 12.80 -0.44
CA PHE A 170 0.30 12.09 -1.33
C PHE A 170 -0.24 12.09 -2.75
N HIS A 171 0.66 12.21 -3.71
CA HIS A 171 0.40 12.07 -5.14
C HIS A 171 1.38 11.09 -5.76
N VAL A 172 1.06 10.59 -6.94
CA VAL A 172 1.95 9.72 -7.72
C VAL A 172 3.03 10.59 -8.35
N GLU A 173 4.29 10.33 -7.99
CA GLU A 173 5.45 11.03 -8.52
C GLU A 173 6.11 10.24 -9.66
N ARG A 174 6.16 8.92 -9.54
CA ARG A 174 6.70 7.99 -10.55
C ARG A 174 5.83 6.74 -10.67
N GLU A 175 5.75 6.19 -11.87
CA GLU A 175 5.17 4.88 -12.14
C GLU A 175 6.22 3.98 -12.81
N ILE A 176 6.36 2.76 -12.33
CA ILE A 176 7.32 1.77 -12.82
C ILE A 176 6.54 0.54 -13.25
N LEU A 177 6.58 0.23 -14.56
CA LEU A 177 5.88 -0.93 -15.14
C LEU A 177 6.58 -2.24 -14.77
N LEU A 178 5.77 -3.30 -14.66
CA LEU A 178 6.24 -4.68 -14.54
C LEU A 178 6.60 -5.26 -15.91
#